data_98757c99bc1c7d09778e80e704c2edec
#
_entry.id   98757c99bc1c7d09778e80e704c2edec
#
_cell.length_a   1.000
_cell.length_b   1.000
_cell.length_c   1.000
_cell.angle_alpha   90.00
_cell.angle_beta   90.00
_cell.angle_gamma   90.00
#
_symmetry.space_group_name_H-M   'P 1'
#
loop_
_entity.id
_entity.type
_entity.pdbx_description
1 polymer ?
#
loop_
_entity_poly.entity_id
_entity_poly.type
_entity_poly.pdbx_seq_one_letter_code
_entity_poly.pdbx_strand_id
1 'polypeptide(L)'
;MGVFPIDKALQIANERGLDLVEVAPGSVPSVCRVLDYGRYRYEQTKKERKARKGQRGGALKEIRIRPRMKEHDLETKIKIARKLLGEGDKVKFFLIFRGREITHPEIGLKLLRKAADDLKDIAGLDGAPSTEGRFMSLVLSPISTKQTKKPAVEEKV
;
A
#
# COMPACT_ATOMS: atom_id res chain seq x y z
N MET A 1 -23.18 28.66 23.84
CA MET A 1 -22.19 28.90 22.77
C MET A 1 -22.83 29.84 21.75
N GLY A 2 -22.10 30.83 21.24
CA GLY A 2 -22.63 31.84 20.33
C GLY A 2 -21.51 32.46 19.50
N VAL A 3 -21.85 33.46 18.69
CA VAL A 3 -20.89 34.21 17.92
C VAL A 3 -20.32 35.32 18.80
N PHE A 4 -19.02 35.36 18.95
CA PHE A 4 -18.29 36.34 19.75
C PHE A 4 -17.23 37.06 18.92
N PRO A 5 -16.90 38.34 19.23
CA PRO A 5 -15.70 38.99 18.69
C PRO A 5 -14.46 38.18 19.12
N ILE A 6 -13.42 38.22 18.28
CA ILE A 6 -12.19 37.44 18.51
C ILE A 6 -11.50 37.78 19.83
N ASP A 7 -11.48 39.06 20.19
CA ASP A 7 -10.88 39.55 21.45
C ASP A 7 -11.56 38.92 22.69
N LYS A 8 -12.90 38.84 22.66
CA LYS A 8 -13.67 38.22 23.74
C LYS A 8 -13.48 36.70 23.79
N ALA A 9 -13.34 36.06 22.65
CA ALA A 9 -13.06 34.61 22.57
C ALA A 9 -11.66 34.31 23.13
N LEU A 10 -10.65 35.12 22.83
CA LEU A 10 -9.30 35.01 23.40
C LEU A 10 -9.29 35.22 24.89
N GLN A 11 -10.01 36.23 25.39
CA GLN A 11 -10.12 36.48 26.83
C GLN A 11 -10.68 35.26 27.57
N ILE A 12 -11.76 34.69 27.05
CA ILE A 12 -12.38 33.45 27.64
C ILE A 12 -11.42 32.27 27.63
N ALA A 13 -10.60 32.11 26.57
CA ALA A 13 -9.60 31.05 26.52
C ALA A 13 -8.50 31.27 27.58
N ASN A 14 -7.98 32.48 27.70
CA ASN A 14 -6.96 32.84 28.68
C ASN A 14 -7.44 32.70 30.13
N GLU A 15 -8.67 33.12 30.44
CA GLU A 15 -9.28 32.94 31.78
C GLU A 15 -9.36 31.46 32.20
N ARG A 16 -9.45 30.57 31.25
CA ARG A 16 -9.51 29.10 31.48
C ARG A 16 -8.14 28.44 31.39
N GLY A 17 -7.07 29.17 31.08
CA GLY A 17 -5.73 28.62 30.85
C GLY A 17 -5.68 27.65 29.68
N LEU A 18 -6.51 27.87 28.65
CA LEU A 18 -6.63 27.05 27.43
C LEU A 18 -6.35 27.87 26.17
N ASP A 19 -6.19 27.19 25.08
CA ASP A 19 -5.95 27.79 23.76
C ASP A 19 -7.25 27.96 22.99
N LEU A 20 -7.34 29.04 22.19
CA LEU A 20 -8.39 29.21 21.19
C LEU A 20 -7.92 28.62 19.87
N VAL A 21 -8.54 27.55 19.42
CA VAL A 21 -8.14 26.81 18.20
C VAL A 21 -9.23 26.90 17.16
N GLU A 22 -8.88 27.37 15.98
CA GLU A 22 -9.75 27.38 14.81
C GLU A 22 -9.83 25.95 14.22
N VAL A 23 -11.00 25.33 14.28
CA VAL A 23 -11.22 23.97 13.83
C VAL A 23 -11.87 23.87 12.44
N ALA A 24 -12.47 24.96 11.95
CA ALA A 24 -13.07 25.03 10.63
C ALA A 24 -12.82 26.40 9.98
N PRO A 25 -11.65 26.58 9.32
CA PRO A 25 -11.30 27.88 8.70
C PRO A 25 -12.15 28.22 7.47
N GLY A 26 -12.83 27.26 6.85
CA GLY A 26 -13.71 27.48 5.70
C GLY A 26 -15.12 27.93 6.03
N SER A 27 -15.49 28.05 7.29
CA SER A 27 -16.83 28.48 7.74
C SER A 27 -16.89 30.01 7.91
N VAL A 28 -18.02 30.62 7.61
CA VAL A 28 -18.25 32.04 7.85
C VAL A 28 -19.48 32.16 8.78
N PRO A 29 -19.32 32.58 10.02
CA PRO A 29 -18.08 32.88 10.74
C PRO A 29 -17.24 31.62 11.03
N SER A 30 -15.91 31.81 11.21
CA SER A 30 -14.99 30.70 11.51
C SER A 30 -15.34 30.02 12.84
N VAL A 31 -15.24 28.71 12.88
CA VAL A 31 -15.56 27.93 14.09
C VAL A 31 -14.29 27.71 14.89
N CYS A 32 -14.28 28.29 16.12
CA CYS A 32 -13.19 28.12 17.08
C CYS A 32 -13.62 27.29 18.29
N ARG A 33 -12.69 26.58 18.89
CA ARG A 33 -12.89 25.84 20.12
C ARG A 33 -11.83 26.20 21.15
N VAL A 34 -12.25 26.33 22.39
CA VAL A 34 -11.34 26.52 23.53
C VAL A 34 -10.94 25.13 24.02
N LEU A 35 -9.66 24.79 23.87
CA LEU A 35 -9.12 23.47 24.24
C LEU A 35 -7.59 23.55 24.42
N ASP A 36 -6.99 22.49 24.96
CA ASP A 36 -5.53 22.33 25.00
C ASP A 36 -5.05 21.92 23.58
N TYR A 37 -4.30 22.81 22.94
CA TYR A 37 -3.80 22.58 21.58
C TYR A 37 -2.80 21.42 21.51
N GLY A 38 -1.95 21.26 22.53
CA GLY A 38 -0.99 20.15 22.59
C GLY A 38 -1.68 18.79 22.57
N ARG A 39 -2.71 18.62 23.38
CA ARG A 39 -3.52 17.41 23.43
C ARG A 39 -4.30 17.19 22.15
N TYR A 40 -4.91 18.23 21.59
CA TYR A 40 -5.64 18.18 20.35
C TYR A 40 -4.75 17.72 19.18
N ARG A 41 -3.55 18.32 19.04
CA ARG A 41 -2.57 17.98 18.01
C ARG A 41 -2.12 16.51 18.14
N TYR A 42 -1.86 16.06 19.37
CA TYR A 42 -1.50 14.67 19.63
C TYR A 42 -2.59 13.70 19.18
N GLU A 43 -3.84 13.98 19.53
CA GLU A 43 -4.98 13.14 19.14
C GLU A 43 -5.19 13.13 17.62
N GLN A 44 -5.05 14.26 16.94
CA GLN A 44 -5.12 14.34 15.47
C GLN A 44 -4.00 13.50 14.81
N THR A 45 -2.77 13.69 15.24
CA THR A 45 -1.63 12.90 14.73
C THR A 45 -1.84 11.39 14.98
N LYS A 46 -2.40 11.01 16.12
CA LYS A 46 -2.71 9.62 16.45
C LYS A 46 -3.80 9.05 15.53
N LYS A 47 -4.85 9.83 15.25
CA LYS A 47 -5.90 9.45 14.29
C LYS A 47 -5.35 9.29 12.87
N GLU A 48 -4.53 10.24 12.39
CA GLU A 48 -3.88 10.16 11.09
C GLU A 48 -2.96 8.94 10.96
N ARG A 49 -2.15 8.67 11.97
CA ARG A 49 -1.29 7.46 12.00
C ARG A 49 -2.12 6.18 11.96
N LYS A 50 -3.25 6.15 12.68
CA LYS A 50 -4.17 4.99 12.66
C LYS A 50 -4.83 4.83 11.29
N ALA A 51 -5.28 5.92 10.67
CA ALA A 51 -5.85 5.92 9.33
C ALA A 51 -4.83 5.46 8.27
N ARG A 52 -3.59 5.97 8.33
CA ARG A 52 -2.49 5.53 7.43
C ARG A 52 -2.13 4.06 7.63
N LYS A 53 -2.20 3.53 8.85
CA LYS A 53 -2.00 2.09 9.11
C LYS A 53 -3.08 1.25 8.45
N GLY A 54 -4.32 1.70 8.44
CA GLY A 54 -5.43 1.04 7.76
C GLY A 54 -5.34 1.09 6.22
N GLN A 55 -4.66 2.10 5.66
CA GLN A 55 -4.44 2.25 4.22
C GLN A 55 -3.16 1.57 3.70
N ARG A 56 -2.37 0.93 4.55
CA ARG A 56 -1.11 0.26 4.15
C ARG A 56 -1.29 -1.03 3.34
N GLY A 57 -2.51 -1.50 3.15
CA GLY A 57 -2.80 -2.58 2.20
C GLY A 57 -2.68 -2.10 0.76
N GLY A 58 -1.85 -2.74 -0.04
CA GLY A 58 -1.71 -2.46 -1.47
C GLY A 58 -0.44 -1.73 -1.91
N ALA A 59 0.55 -1.54 -1.02
CA ALA A 59 1.87 -1.06 -1.45
C ALA A 59 2.52 -2.08 -2.39
N LEU A 60 3.13 -1.58 -3.49
CA LEU A 60 3.89 -2.43 -4.40
C LEU A 60 5.28 -2.67 -3.84
N LYS A 61 5.59 -3.93 -3.51
CA LYS A 61 6.91 -4.38 -3.03
C LYS A 61 7.66 -5.09 -4.14
N GLU A 62 8.89 -4.70 -4.39
CA GLU A 62 9.73 -5.30 -5.42
C GLU A 62 10.66 -6.35 -4.84
N ILE A 63 10.65 -7.56 -5.43
CA ILE A 63 11.57 -8.65 -5.10
C ILE A 63 12.41 -8.96 -6.33
N ARG A 64 13.72 -8.73 -6.22
CA ARG A 64 14.68 -9.01 -7.31
C ARG A 64 15.04 -10.47 -7.37
N ILE A 65 14.99 -11.02 -8.58
CA ILE A 65 15.37 -12.39 -8.92
C ILE A 65 16.48 -12.35 -9.98
N ARG A 66 17.33 -13.36 -10.00
CA ARG A 66 18.38 -13.54 -11.02
C ARG A 66 18.14 -14.84 -11.78
N PRO A 67 18.42 -14.89 -13.11
CA PRO A 67 18.21 -16.11 -13.92
C PRO A 67 18.97 -17.35 -13.41
N ARG A 68 20.15 -17.16 -12.81
CA ARG A 68 21.02 -18.22 -12.27
C ARG A 68 20.89 -18.37 -10.75
N MET A 69 19.75 -18.01 -10.18
CA MET A 69 19.51 -18.19 -8.76
C MET A 69 19.38 -19.68 -8.43
N LYS A 70 19.98 -20.11 -7.30
CA LYS A 70 19.80 -21.46 -6.76
C LYS A 70 18.35 -21.63 -6.29
N GLU A 71 17.86 -22.85 -6.32
CA GLU A 71 16.48 -23.17 -5.92
C GLU A 71 16.17 -22.73 -4.48
N HIS A 72 17.09 -22.96 -3.55
CA HIS A 72 16.94 -22.52 -2.16
C HIS A 72 16.80 -20.99 -2.01
N ASP A 73 17.54 -20.20 -2.81
CA ASP A 73 17.42 -18.74 -2.79
C ASP A 73 16.04 -18.29 -3.33
N LEU A 74 15.53 -18.99 -4.36
CA LEU A 74 14.19 -18.74 -4.89
C LEU A 74 13.12 -19.02 -3.84
N GLU A 75 13.20 -20.16 -3.15
CA GLU A 75 12.27 -20.50 -2.06
C GLU A 75 12.26 -19.44 -0.96
N THR A 76 13.45 -18.92 -0.59
CA THR A 76 13.56 -17.84 0.39
C THR A 76 12.85 -16.58 -0.09
N LYS A 77 12.99 -16.22 -1.38
CA LYS A 77 12.28 -15.09 -2.00
C LYS A 77 10.77 -15.31 -2.03
N ILE A 78 10.32 -16.53 -2.30
CA ILE A 78 8.90 -16.91 -2.28
C ILE A 78 8.33 -16.81 -0.86
N LYS A 79 9.08 -17.22 0.18
CA LYS A 79 8.66 -17.05 1.59
C LYS A 79 8.49 -15.56 1.95
N ILE A 80 9.41 -14.70 1.50
CA ILE A 80 9.29 -13.24 1.70
C ILE A 80 8.05 -12.70 0.97
N ALA A 81 7.85 -13.11 -0.30
CA ALA A 81 6.67 -12.73 -1.07
C ALA A 81 5.37 -13.15 -0.38
N ARG A 82 5.32 -14.38 0.13
CA ARG A 82 4.15 -14.91 0.88
C ARG A 82 3.82 -14.07 2.10
N LYS A 83 4.83 -13.62 2.84
CA LYS A 83 4.63 -12.73 3.99
C LYS A 83 4.05 -11.37 3.55
N LEU A 84 4.63 -10.74 2.53
CA LEU A 84 4.18 -9.43 2.02
C LEU A 84 2.75 -9.48 1.46
N LEU A 85 2.42 -10.54 0.70
CA LEU A 85 1.07 -10.78 0.21
C LEU A 85 0.07 -11.01 1.36
N GLY A 86 0.49 -11.72 2.42
CA GLY A 86 -0.31 -11.90 3.63
C GLY A 86 -0.57 -10.59 4.40
N GLU A 87 0.33 -9.61 4.30
CA GLU A 87 0.17 -8.26 4.84
C GLU A 87 -0.75 -7.36 3.96
N GLY A 88 -1.19 -7.88 2.80
CA GLY A 88 -2.06 -7.18 1.86
C GLY A 88 -1.32 -6.33 0.83
N ASP A 89 0.00 -6.45 0.74
CA ASP A 89 0.81 -5.73 -0.24
C ASP A 89 0.83 -6.48 -1.59
N LYS A 90 0.99 -5.73 -2.69
CA LYS A 90 1.29 -6.29 -4.00
C LYS A 90 2.78 -6.60 -4.12
N VAL A 91 3.13 -7.69 -4.79
CA VAL A 91 4.52 -8.10 -4.99
C VAL A 91 4.86 -8.08 -6.47
N LYS A 92 5.89 -7.32 -6.83
CA LYS A 92 6.49 -7.32 -8.17
C LYS A 92 7.78 -8.13 -8.14
N PHE A 93 7.79 -9.28 -8.78
CA PHE A 93 9.02 -9.98 -9.08
C PHE A 93 9.71 -9.29 -10.24
N PHE A 94 10.96 -8.92 -10.04
CA PHE A 94 11.76 -8.18 -11.00
C PHE A 94 13.05 -8.96 -11.30
N LEU A 95 13.22 -9.35 -12.56
CA LEU A 95 14.33 -10.15 -13.03
C LEU A 95 15.18 -9.32 -14.00
N ILE A 96 16.49 -9.36 -13.82
CA ILE A 96 17.47 -8.64 -14.64
C ILE A 96 18.36 -9.65 -15.33
N PHE A 97 18.35 -9.65 -16.67
CA PHE A 97 19.29 -10.40 -17.50
C PHE A 97 20.62 -9.66 -17.63
N ARG A 98 21.73 -10.37 -17.51
CA ARG A 98 23.07 -9.82 -17.67
C ARG A 98 23.76 -10.44 -18.88
N GLY A 99 24.28 -9.58 -19.77
CA GLY A 99 25.04 -10.03 -20.93
C GLY A 99 24.28 -11.03 -21.80
N ARG A 100 24.84 -12.21 -22.01
CA ARG A 100 24.28 -13.25 -22.89
C ARG A 100 23.00 -13.90 -22.35
N GLU A 101 22.63 -13.67 -21.10
CA GLU A 101 21.39 -14.23 -20.51
C GLU A 101 20.13 -13.68 -21.20
N ILE A 102 20.24 -12.52 -21.85
CA ILE A 102 19.13 -11.89 -22.59
C ILE A 102 18.67 -12.73 -23.79
N THR A 103 19.55 -13.60 -24.33
CA THR A 103 19.23 -14.51 -25.44
C THR A 103 18.34 -15.68 -25.01
N HIS A 104 18.19 -15.90 -23.70
CA HIS A 104 17.39 -16.98 -23.12
C HIS A 104 16.32 -16.48 -22.14
N PRO A 105 15.35 -15.68 -22.62
CA PRO A 105 14.29 -15.12 -21.74
C PRO A 105 13.39 -16.19 -21.15
N GLU A 106 13.31 -17.37 -21.77
CA GLU A 106 12.57 -18.53 -21.32
C GLU A 106 12.98 -19.02 -19.92
N ILE A 107 14.26 -18.89 -19.55
CA ILE A 107 14.77 -19.25 -18.22
C ILE A 107 14.12 -18.34 -17.15
N GLY A 108 14.12 -17.02 -17.43
CA GLY A 108 13.49 -16.06 -16.55
C GLY A 108 11.97 -16.28 -16.43
N LEU A 109 11.31 -16.57 -17.55
CA LEU A 109 9.88 -16.84 -17.56
C LEU A 109 9.52 -18.08 -16.75
N LYS A 110 10.30 -19.17 -16.85
CA LYS A 110 10.12 -20.39 -16.03
C LYS A 110 10.23 -20.08 -14.55
N LEU A 111 11.23 -19.27 -14.13
CA LEU A 111 11.38 -18.89 -12.72
C LEU A 111 10.22 -18.05 -12.20
N LEU A 112 9.76 -17.08 -13.00
CA LEU A 112 8.60 -16.25 -12.62
C LEU A 112 7.32 -17.07 -12.54
N ARG A 113 7.11 -18.01 -13.48
CA ARG A 113 5.96 -18.92 -13.44
C ARG A 113 6.00 -19.83 -12.22
N LYS A 114 7.17 -20.43 -11.91
CA LYS A 114 7.35 -21.25 -10.70
C LYS A 114 7.01 -20.44 -9.44
N ALA A 115 7.51 -19.20 -9.33
CA ALA A 115 7.18 -18.33 -8.20
C ALA A 115 5.69 -18.00 -8.12
N ALA A 116 5.02 -17.80 -9.26
CA ALA A 116 3.58 -17.55 -9.30
C ALA A 116 2.77 -18.79 -8.91
N ASP A 117 3.16 -19.99 -9.39
CA ASP A 117 2.49 -21.23 -9.06
C ASP A 117 2.59 -21.55 -7.56
N ASP A 118 3.76 -21.31 -6.95
CA ASP A 118 3.99 -21.51 -5.50
C ASP A 118 3.20 -20.52 -4.62
N LEU A 119 2.73 -19.41 -5.19
CA LEU A 119 1.94 -18.37 -4.50
C LEU A 119 0.48 -18.33 -4.93
N LYS A 120 0.05 -19.24 -5.81
CA LYS A 120 -1.30 -19.27 -6.39
C LYS A 120 -2.41 -19.44 -5.35
N ASP A 121 -2.08 -20.02 -4.19
CA ASP A 121 -2.99 -20.20 -3.06
C ASP A 121 -3.38 -18.87 -2.38
N ILE A 122 -2.50 -17.85 -2.42
CA ILE A 122 -2.69 -16.57 -1.72
C ILE A 122 -2.69 -15.35 -2.64
N ALA A 123 -2.26 -15.50 -3.89
CA ALA A 123 -2.14 -14.40 -4.83
C ALA A 123 -2.63 -14.74 -6.23
N GLY A 124 -3.18 -13.76 -6.91
CA GLY A 124 -3.52 -13.78 -8.32
C GLY A 124 -2.52 -12.96 -9.15
N LEU A 125 -2.43 -13.29 -10.43
CA LEU A 125 -1.66 -12.51 -11.40
C LEU A 125 -2.38 -11.17 -11.67
N ASP A 126 -1.66 -10.07 -11.54
CA ASP A 126 -2.16 -8.71 -11.86
C ASP A 126 -1.81 -8.30 -13.30
N GLY A 127 -1.59 -9.28 -14.17
CA GLY A 127 -1.28 -9.14 -15.57
C GLY A 127 -0.31 -10.21 -16.09
N ALA A 128 -0.08 -10.19 -17.38
CA ALA A 128 0.92 -11.05 -18.00
C ALA A 128 2.34 -10.60 -17.64
N PRO A 129 3.34 -11.52 -17.63
CA PRO A 129 4.74 -11.14 -17.48
C PRO A 129 5.13 -10.10 -18.52
N SER A 130 5.69 -8.97 -18.09
CA SER A 130 6.18 -7.91 -18.96
C SER A 130 7.67 -8.06 -19.18
N THR A 131 8.11 -7.90 -20.42
CA THR A 131 9.54 -7.92 -20.80
C THR A 131 9.89 -6.58 -21.43
N GLU A 132 10.81 -5.86 -20.81
CA GLU A 132 11.30 -4.56 -21.26
C GLU A 132 12.81 -4.59 -21.38
N GLY A 133 13.30 -4.80 -22.60
CA GLY A 133 14.74 -4.93 -22.86
C GLY A 133 15.36 -6.07 -22.05
N ARG A 134 16.26 -5.73 -21.12
CA ARG A 134 16.92 -6.70 -20.21
C ARG A 134 16.17 -6.97 -18.90
N PHE A 135 14.98 -6.45 -18.78
CA PHE A 135 14.17 -6.61 -17.57
C PHE A 135 12.93 -7.46 -17.86
N MET A 136 12.60 -8.32 -16.92
CA MET A 136 11.35 -9.06 -16.94
C MET A 136 10.68 -8.91 -15.59
N SER A 137 9.38 -8.65 -15.58
CA SER A 137 8.65 -8.45 -14.33
C SER A 137 7.30 -9.14 -14.34
N LEU A 138 6.85 -9.54 -13.16
CA LEU A 138 5.57 -10.14 -12.92
C LEU A 138 4.98 -9.54 -11.64
N VAL A 139 3.74 -9.08 -11.69
CA VAL A 139 3.06 -8.51 -10.54
C VAL A 139 2.02 -9.49 -10.01
N LEU A 140 2.05 -9.72 -8.71
CA LEU A 140 1.09 -10.53 -7.98
C LEU A 140 0.32 -9.65 -7.00
N SER A 141 -0.99 -9.79 -7.00
CA SER A 141 -1.89 -9.15 -6.04
C SER A 141 -2.42 -10.18 -5.05
N PRO A 142 -2.54 -9.84 -3.75
CA PRO A 142 -3.15 -10.74 -2.79
C PRO A 142 -4.61 -11.00 -3.16
N ILE A 143 -5.03 -12.26 -3.10
CA ILE A 143 -6.43 -12.63 -3.24
C ILE A 143 -7.13 -12.22 -1.96
N SER A 144 -7.78 -11.06 -1.97
CA SER A 144 -8.69 -10.69 -0.90
C SER A 144 -9.87 -11.67 -0.95
N THR A 145 -10.16 -12.33 0.16
CA THR A 145 -11.28 -13.28 0.33
C THR A 145 -12.65 -12.66 -0.01
N LYS A 146 -12.68 -11.41 -0.49
CA LYS A 146 -13.90 -10.67 -0.89
C LYS A 146 -14.16 -10.65 -2.41
N GLN A 147 -13.30 -11.26 -3.25
CA GLN A 147 -13.48 -11.26 -4.71
C GLN A 147 -13.63 -12.65 -5.35
N THR A 148 -14.19 -13.61 -4.64
CA THR A 148 -14.77 -14.80 -5.27
C THR A 148 -16.18 -14.50 -5.74
N LYS A 149 -16.37 -13.68 -6.80
CA LYS A 149 -17.54 -13.70 -7.70
C LYS A 149 -17.32 -12.74 -8.88
N LYS A 150 -16.58 -13.21 -9.90
CA LYS A 150 -16.94 -12.88 -11.28
C LYS A 150 -17.07 -14.21 -12.03
N PRO A 151 -18.28 -14.59 -12.47
CA PRO A 151 -18.45 -15.74 -13.31
C PRO A 151 -17.81 -15.46 -14.67
N ALA A 152 -17.18 -16.49 -15.23
CA ALA A 152 -16.74 -16.54 -16.60
C ALA A 152 -17.88 -16.07 -17.51
N VAL A 153 -17.60 -15.07 -18.34
CA VAL A 153 -18.47 -14.77 -19.47
C VAL A 153 -18.28 -15.91 -20.45
N GLU A 154 -19.26 -16.78 -20.56
CA GLU A 154 -19.41 -17.72 -21.67
C GLU A 154 -19.49 -16.90 -22.95
N GLU A 155 -18.48 -17.03 -23.78
CA GLU A 155 -18.52 -16.67 -25.18
C GLU A 155 -19.49 -17.64 -25.87
N LYS A 156 -20.71 -17.20 -26.10
CA LYS A 156 -21.61 -17.87 -27.06
C LYS A 156 -21.36 -17.27 -28.44
N VAL A 157 -20.86 -18.14 -29.29
CA VAL A 157 -20.89 -18.03 -30.74
C VAL A 157 -22.32 -17.70 -31.25
#